data_48d3367b60ee32805a5205a80388bec9
#
_entry.id   48d3367b60ee32805a5205a80388bec9
#
_cell.length_a   1.000
_cell.length_b   1.000
_cell.length_c   1.000
_cell.angle_alpha   90.00
_cell.angle_beta   90.00
_cell.angle_gamma   90.00
#
_symmetry.space_group_name_H-M   'P 1'
#
loop_
_entity.id
_entity.type
_entity.pdbx_description
1 polymer ?
#
loop_
_entity_poly.entity_id
_entity_poly.type
_entity_poly.pdbx_seq_one_letter_code
_entity_poly.pdbx_strand_id
1 'polypeptide(L)'
;MKNKSINKCKKCDYSLIVILLMIGTVMAFVAVGIYEFGMEQQVLAAEKEIAESSFVDDAAQALSKRGSTGSEVTSIQRKLKTWGYYTGEIDGIFGSRTESAVKYFQRKNGLVVDGIAGKNTLAAMGIFSSGSSGSSSSAGSSGLGGFSSSDVNLIARAVYGEARGEPYKGQVAVAAVILNRVADSRFPKTVAGVVYQAGAFDVVADGQINLTPNETAYKAARDAINGWDPTYGCLYYYNPRTATNKWIRSLPIATSIGSHVFCHAK
;
A
#
# COMPACT_ATOMS: atom_id res chain seq x y z
N MET A 1 1.92 -30.30 -91.70
CA MET A 1 0.82 -29.82 -90.83
C MET A 1 0.63 -30.66 -89.59
N LYS A 2 1.58 -30.77 -88.62
CA LYS A 2 1.41 -31.53 -87.36
C LYS A 2 2.03 -30.94 -86.12
N ASN A 3 2.31 -29.63 -86.07
CA ASN A 3 2.97 -29.00 -84.89
C ASN A 3 2.18 -27.92 -84.17
N LYS A 4 0.89 -27.63 -84.47
CA LYS A 4 0.10 -26.63 -83.86
C LYS A 4 -0.87 -27.10 -82.71
N SER A 5 -1.11 -28.42 -82.64
CA SER A 5 -2.07 -28.99 -81.69
C SER A 5 -1.48 -29.34 -80.32
N ILE A 6 -0.17 -29.56 -80.22
CA ILE A 6 0.48 -29.92 -78.94
C ILE A 6 0.73 -28.76 -78.04
N ASN A 7 0.90 -27.52 -78.56
CA ASN A 7 1.15 -26.35 -77.76
C ASN A 7 -0.10 -25.75 -77.09
N LYS A 8 -1.30 -26.09 -77.50
CA LYS A 8 -2.55 -25.57 -76.92
C LYS A 8 -2.94 -26.32 -75.61
N CYS A 9 -2.55 -27.59 -75.48
CA CYS A 9 -2.83 -28.38 -74.32
C CYS A 9 -1.92 -28.03 -73.14
N LYS A 10 -0.61 -27.80 -73.33
CA LYS A 10 0.33 -27.44 -72.26
C LYS A 10 0.05 -26.09 -71.61
N LYS A 11 -0.52 -25.11 -72.38
CA LYS A 11 -0.86 -23.77 -71.82
C LYS A 11 -2.10 -23.80 -70.93
N CYS A 12 -3.05 -24.71 -71.17
CA CYS A 12 -4.21 -24.91 -70.29
C CYS A 12 -3.83 -25.53 -68.96
N ASP A 13 -2.92 -26.53 -68.97
CA ASP A 13 -2.50 -27.20 -67.73
C ASP A 13 -1.71 -26.30 -66.80
N TYR A 14 -0.85 -25.39 -67.32
CA TYR A 14 -0.11 -24.44 -66.52
C TYR A 14 -1.03 -23.39 -65.83
N SER A 15 -2.06 -22.95 -66.53
CA SER A 15 -3.04 -22.00 -65.98
C SER A 15 -3.84 -22.61 -64.82
N LEU A 16 -4.21 -23.88 -64.96
CA LEU A 16 -4.92 -24.62 -63.93
C LEU A 16 -4.05 -24.90 -62.69
N ILE A 17 -2.78 -25.21 -62.89
CA ILE A 17 -1.82 -25.40 -61.78
C ILE A 17 -1.58 -24.10 -61.01
N VAL A 18 -1.43 -22.97 -61.71
CA VAL A 18 -1.26 -21.64 -61.06
C VAL A 18 -2.50 -21.25 -60.26
N ILE A 19 -3.70 -21.49 -60.79
CA ILE A 19 -4.96 -21.23 -60.09
C ILE A 19 -5.08 -22.10 -58.83
N LEU A 20 -4.73 -23.39 -58.91
CA LEU A 20 -4.75 -24.29 -57.75
C LEU A 20 -3.73 -23.89 -56.67
N LEU A 21 -2.54 -23.41 -57.05
CA LEU A 21 -1.53 -22.92 -56.11
C LEU A 21 -2.00 -21.65 -55.43
N MET A 22 -2.63 -20.71 -56.16
CA MET A 22 -3.18 -19.48 -55.60
C MET A 22 -4.34 -19.78 -54.64
N ILE A 23 -5.22 -20.72 -54.94
CA ILE A 23 -6.29 -21.12 -54.02
C ILE A 23 -5.69 -21.78 -52.77
N GLY A 24 -4.67 -22.63 -52.92
CA GLY A 24 -3.97 -23.25 -51.79
C GLY A 24 -3.34 -22.21 -50.81
N THR A 25 -2.71 -21.15 -51.37
CA THR A 25 -2.11 -20.08 -50.55
C THR A 25 -3.18 -19.27 -49.83
N VAL A 26 -4.27 -18.94 -50.49
CA VAL A 26 -5.39 -18.18 -49.86
C VAL A 26 -6.02 -19.02 -48.74
N MET A 27 -6.23 -20.32 -48.95
CA MET A 27 -6.77 -21.20 -47.91
C MET A 27 -5.83 -21.36 -46.71
N ALA A 28 -4.50 -21.37 -46.95
CA ALA A 28 -3.51 -21.39 -45.88
C ALA A 28 -3.55 -20.10 -45.04
N PHE A 29 -3.64 -18.92 -45.67
CA PHE A 29 -3.76 -17.65 -44.94
C PHE A 29 -5.08 -17.56 -44.17
N VAL A 30 -6.19 -18.02 -44.69
CA VAL A 30 -7.46 -18.07 -43.99
C VAL A 30 -7.39 -19.02 -42.79
N ALA A 31 -6.76 -20.19 -42.94
CA ALA A 31 -6.60 -21.13 -41.85
C ALA A 31 -5.72 -20.56 -40.70
N VAL A 32 -4.62 -19.84 -41.03
CA VAL A 32 -3.78 -19.18 -40.02
C VAL A 32 -4.55 -18.08 -39.34
N GLY A 33 -5.28 -17.23 -40.05
CA GLY A 33 -6.11 -16.18 -39.46
C GLY A 33 -7.20 -16.71 -38.53
N ILE A 34 -7.85 -17.83 -38.85
CA ILE A 34 -8.83 -18.48 -37.97
C ILE A 34 -8.14 -19.03 -36.73
N TYR A 35 -6.94 -19.60 -36.86
CA TYR A 35 -6.18 -20.13 -35.74
C TYR A 35 -5.72 -19.04 -34.77
N GLU A 36 -5.20 -17.90 -35.28
CA GLU A 36 -4.80 -16.77 -34.47
C GLU A 36 -5.99 -16.16 -33.77
N PHE A 37 -7.13 -15.95 -34.43
CA PHE A 37 -8.37 -15.45 -33.85
C PHE A 37 -8.92 -16.37 -32.75
N GLY A 38 -8.83 -17.69 -32.94
CA GLY A 38 -9.22 -18.68 -31.93
C GLY A 38 -8.32 -18.65 -30.69
N MET A 39 -7.00 -18.45 -30.88
CA MET A 39 -6.04 -18.30 -29.78
C MET A 39 -6.29 -17.04 -28.96
N GLU A 40 -6.57 -15.92 -29.63
CA GLU A 40 -6.86 -14.65 -28.96
C GLU A 40 -8.13 -14.71 -28.10
N GLN A 41 -9.17 -15.41 -28.58
CA GLN A 41 -10.39 -15.66 -27.81
C GLN A 41 -10.15 -16.59 -26.62
N GLN A 42 -9.27 -17.58 -26.74
CA GLN A 42 -8.92 -18.46 -25.62
C GLN A 42 -8.09 -17.74 -24.55
N VAL A 43 -7.18 -16.85 -24.95
CA VAL A 43 -6.41 -16.03 -24.00
C VAL A 43 -7.33 -15.09 -23.26
N LEU A 44 -8.24 -14.38 -23.95
CA LEU A 44 -9.22 -13.50 -23.30
C LEU A 44 -10.15 -14.27 -22.33
N ALA A 45 -10.58 -15.46 -22.70
CA ALA A 45 -11.40 -16.32 -21.83
C ALA A 45 -10.62 -16.79 -20.60
N ALA A 46 -9.35 -17.17 -20.76
CA ALA A 46 -8.48 -17.56 -19.66
C ALA A 46 -8.16 -16.39 -18.72
N GLU A 47 -7.91 -15.19 -19.25
CA GLU A 47 -7.72 -13.98 -18.45
C GLU A 47 -8.98 -13.61 -17.65
N LYS A 48 -10.16 -13.78 -18.25
CA LYS A 48 -11.43 -13.54 -17.57
C LYS A 48 -11.69 -14.58 -16.49
N GLU A 49 -11.38 -15.84 -16.72
CA GLU A 49 -11.53 -16.92 -15.73
C GLU A 49 -10.52 -16.77 -14.58
N ILE A 50 -9.29 -16.31 -14.85
CA ILE A 50 -8.30 -15.96 -13.83
C ILE A 50 -8.75 -14.74 -13.03
N ALA A 51 -9.31 -13.72 -13.68
CA ALA A 51 -9.84 -12.54 -12.99
C ALA A 51 -11.05 -12.89 -12.13
N GLU A 52 -11.97 -13.74 -12.59
CA GLU A 52 -13.10 -14.21 -11.80
C GLU A 52 -12.67 -15.16 -10.67
N SER A 53 -11.70 -16.05 -10.89
CA SER A 53 -11.19 -16.94 -9.84
C SER A 53 -10.40 -16.17 -8.76
N SER A 54 -9.65 -15.14 -9.14
CA SER A 54 -8.96 -14.27 -8.17
C SER A 54 -9.94 -13.45 -7.33
N PHE A 55 -11.10 -13.09 -7.89
CA PHE A 55 -12.16 -12.38 -7.17
C PHE A 55 -12.90 -13.28 -6.18
N VAL A 56 -13.01 -14.57 -6.46
CA VAL A 56 -13.69 -15.57 -5.60
C VAL A 56 -12.75 -16.08 -4.51
N ASP A 57 -11.44 -16.20 -4.78
CA ASP A 57 -10.44 -16.64 -3.81
C ASP A 57 -10.11 -15.55 -2.78
N ASP A 58 -10.20 -14.26 -3.15
CA ASP A 58 -10.09 -13.11 -2.22
C ASP A 58 -11.31 -13.00 -1.28
N ALA A 59 -12.46 -13.59 -1.65
CA ALA A 59 -13.67 -13.64 -0.82
C ALA A 59 -13.61 -14.70 0.30
N ALA A 60 -12.69 -15.68 0.22
CA ALA A 60 -12.54 -16.75 1.20
C ALA A 60 -11.46 -16.47 2.26
N GLN A 61 -10.66 -15.41 2.14
CA GLN A 61 -9.60 -15.07 3.07
C GLN A 61 -10.04 -14.02 4.08
N ALA A 62 -10.02 -14.42 5.36
CA ALA A 62 -10.08 -13.60 6.59
C ALA A 62 -10.77 -12.23 6.40
N LEU A 63 -12.09 -12.23 6.45
CA LEU A 63 -12.93 -11.07 6.24
C LEU A 63 -13.72 -10.79 7.52
N SER A 64 -13.19 -9.96 8.40
CA SER A 64 -13.93 -9.52 9.58
C SER A 64 -14.82 -8.33 9.26
N LYS A 65 -16.12 -8.51 9.40
CA LYS A 65 -17.18 -7.53 9.15
C LYS A 65 -18.23 -7.57 10.26
N ARG A 66 -19.19 -6.67 10.21
CA ARG A 66 -20.29 -6.65 11.17
C ARG A 66 -20.95 -8.02 11.32
N GLY A 67 -21.00 -8.50 12.56
CA GLY A 67 -21.48 -9.83 12.92
C GLY A 67 -20.37 -10.89 13.04
N SER A 68 -19.14 -10.62 12.58
CA SER A 68 -18.00 -11.51 12.83
C SER A 68 -17.62 -11.55 14.31
N THR A 69 -17.12 -12.71 14.76
CA THR A 69 -16.64 -12.90 16.14
C THR A 69 -15.32 -13.67 16.17
N GLY A 70 -14.59 -13.56 17.27
CA GLY A 70 -13.41 -14.37 17.52
C GLY A 70 -12.11 -13.59 17.71
N SER A 71 -10.98 -14.31 17.69
CA SER A 71 -9.66 -13.78 18.03
C SER A 71 -9.14 -12.72 17.07
N GLU A 72 -9.51 -12.80 15.80
CA GLU A 72 -9.17 -11.78 14.80
C GLU A 72 -9.87 -10.46 15.14
N VAL A 73 -11.16 -10.50 15.46
CA VAL A 73 -11.92 -9.31 15.89
C VAL A 73 -11.36 -8.72 17.17
N THR A 74 -10.98 -9.57 18.14
CA THR A 74 -10.28 -9.13 19.35
C THR A 74 -8.99 -8.41 19.03
N SER A 75 -8.23 -8.89 18.06
CA SER A 75 -6.97 -8.28 17.62
C SER A 75 -7.21 -6.93 16.94
N ILE A 76 -8.23 -6.83 16.08
CA ILE A 76 -8.67 -5.59 15.44
C ILE A 76 -9.07 -4.57 16.51
N GLN A 77 -9.96 -4.93 17.43
CA GLN A 77 -10.43 -4.05 18.50
C GLN A 77 -9.27 -3.55 19.38
N ARG A 78 -8.34 -4.44 19.73
CA ARG A 78 -7.16 -4.09 20.53
C ARG A 78 -6.27 -3.07 19.81
N LYS A 79 -5.99 -3.27 18.53
CA LYS A 79 -5.21 -2.33 17.72
C LYS A 79 -5.90 -0.97 17.63
N LEU A 80 -7.17 -0.97 17.26
CA LEU A 80 -7.97 0.26 17.14
C LEU A 80 -8.10 0.99 18.48
N LYS A 81 -8.22 0.26 19.60
CA LYS A 81 -8.26 0.85 20.96
C LYS A 81 -6.91 1.44 21.35
N THR A 82 -5.81 0.76 21.07
CA THR A 82 -4.45 1.26 21.30
C THR A 82 -4.19 2.56 20.52
N TRP A 83 -4.72 2.67 19.32
CA TRP A 83 -4.58 3.86 18.48
C TRP A 83 -5.61 4.96 18.79
N GLY A 84 -6.54 4.73 19.72
CA GLY A 84 -7.57 5.69 20.12
C GLY A 84 -8.75 5.80 19.14
N TYR A 85 -8.86 4.87 18.19
CA TYR A 85 -9.95 4.85 17.21
C TYR A 85 -11.17 4.06 17.68
N TYR A 86 -11.02 3.27 18.75
CA TYR A 86 -12.07 2.44 19.33
C TYR A 86 -12.17 2.66 20.85
N THR A 87 -13.36 3.01 21.31
CA THR A 87 -13.63 3.29 22.75
C THR A 87 -14.48 2.21 23.41
N GLY A 88 -14.90 1.18 22.66
CA GLY A 88 -15.69 0.06 23.18
C GLY A 88 -14.88 -0.96 23.97
N GLU A 89 -15.58 -2.00 24.45
CA GLU A 89 -14.95 -3.18 25.08
C GLU A 89 -14.28 -4.05 24.01
N ILE A 90 -13.21 -4.74 24.41
CA ILE A 90 -12.54 -5.75 23.57
C ILE A 90 -13.24 -7.09 23.82
N ASP A 91 -14.41 -7.25 23.21
CA ASP A 91 -15.32 -8.39 23.39
C ASP A 91 -15.21 -9.46 22.31
N GLY A 92 -14.41 -9.18 21.26
CA GLY A 92 -14.28 -10.08 20.11
C GLY A 92 -15.53 -10.12 19.22
N ILE A 93 -16.45 -9.17 19.34
CA ILE A 93 -17.67 -9.07 18.53
C ILE A 93 -17.56 -7.84 17.61
N PHE A 94 -17.62 -8.05 16.32
CA PHE A 94 -17.58 -6.97 15.34
C PHE A 94 -18.95 -6.26 15.26
N GLY A 95 -19.21 -5.39 16.23
CA GLY A 95 -20.43 -4.59 16.30
C GLY A 95 -20.31 -3.28 15.50
N SER A 96 -21.35 -2.43 15.61
CA SER A 96 -21.41 -1.12 14.94
C SER A 96 -20.27 -0.17 15.36
N ARG A 97 -19.82 -0.25 16.62
CA ARG A 97 -18.69 0.55 17.12
C ARG A 97 -17.37 0.11 16.47
N THR A 98 -17.16 -1.20 16.34
CA THR A 98 -15.98 -1.76 15.66
C THR A 98 -15.98 -1.37 14.19
N GLU A 99 -17.12 -1.49 13.50
CA GLU A 99 -17.28 -1.08 12.10
C GLU A 99 -16.94 0.41 11.91
N SER A 100 -17.48 1.28 12.76
CA SER A 100 -17.20 2.72 12.71
C SER A 100 -15.71 3.02 12.90
N ALA A 101 -15.06 2.33 13.83
CA ALA A 101 -13.62 2.46 14.08
C ALA A 101 -12.79 1.96 12.88
N VAL A 102 -13.20 0.84 12.24
CA VAL A 102 -12.57 0.34 11.01
C VAL A 102 -12.73 1.34 9.87
N LYS A 103 -13.93 1.89 9.65
CA LYS A 103 -14.16 2.95 8.63
C LYS A 103 -13.30 4.18 8.89
N TYR A 104 -13.14 4.58 10.15
CA TYR A 104 -12.26 5.69 10.49
C TYR A 104 -10.80 5.37 10.16
N PHE A 105 -10.32 4.19 10.56
CA PHE A 105 -8.98 3.69 10.23
C PHE A 105 -8.75 3.65 8.71
N GLN A 106 -9.68 3.06 7.96
CA GLN A 106 -9.60 2.97 6.49
C GLN A 106 -9.46 4.36 5.85
N ARG A 107 -10.27 5.32 6.29
CA ARG A 107 -10.21 6.70 5.79
C ARG A 107 -8.87 7.36 6.07
N LYS A 108 -8.30 7.14 7.28
CA LYS A 108 -7.00 7.69 7.66
C LYS A 108 -5.84 7.08 6.89
N ASN A 109 -5.98 5.85 6.44
CA ASN A 109 -4.93 5.10 5.71
C ASN A 109 -5.15 5.05 4.19
N GLY A 110 -6.10 5.81 3.63
CA GLY A 110 -6.35 5.84 2.19
C GLY A 110 -6.88 4.52 1.63
N LEU A 111 -7.50 3.68 2.48
CA LEU A 111 -8.10 2.42 2.09
C LEU A 111 -9.56 2.62 1.64
N VAL A 112 -10.13 1.61 0.98
CA VAL A 112 -11.56 1.58 0.68
C VAL A 112 -12.34 1.64 2.00
N VAL A 113 -13.25 2.62 2.14
CA VAL A 113 -14.00 2.87 3.38
C VAL A 113 -15.31 2.10 3.38
N ASP A 114 -15.21 0.78 3.47
CA ASP A 114 -16.36 -0.14 3.48
C ASP A 114 -16.75 -0.63 4.88
N GLY A 115 -15.86 -0.48 5.86
CA GLY A 115 -16.05 -0.97 7.21
C GLY A 115 -15.74 -2.47 7.36
N ILE A 116 -15.13 -3.07 6.37
CA ILE A 116 -14.75 -4.47 6.33
C ILE A 116 -13.25 -4.58 6.58
N ALA A 117 -12.85 -5.34 7.57
CA ALA A 117 -11.45 -5.65 7.82
C ALA A 117 -11.02 -6.84 6.93
N GLY A 118 -10.88 -6.57 5.63
CA GLY A 118 -10.32 -7.49 4.65
C GLY A 118 -8.80 -7.47 4.64
N LYS A 119 -8.19 -8.24 3.73
CA LYS A 119 -6.74 -8.44 3.61
C LYS A 119 -5.93 -7.13 3.69
N ASN A 120 -6.32 -6.12 2.91
CA ASN A 120 -5.61 -4.84 2.88
C ASN A 120 -5.74 -4.07 4.21
N THR A 121 -6.92 -4.12 4.82
CA THR A 121 -7.18 -3.47 6.11
C THR A 121 -6.42 -4.18 7.24
N LEU A 122 -6.44 -5.53 7.26
CA LEU A 122 -5.70 -6.33 8.24
C LEU A 122 -4.19 -6.17 8.09
N ALA A 123 -3.68 -6.17 6.84
CA ALA A 123 -2.28 -5.92 6.55
C ALA A 123 -1.85 -4.52 7.02
N ALA A 124 -2.64 -3.49 6.74
CA ALA A 124 -2.40 -2.14 7.23
C ALA A 124 -2.46 -2.04 8.77
N MET A 125 -3.26 -2.86 9.43
CA MET A 125 -3.26 -2.99 10.90
C MET A 125 -2.08 -3.81 11.44
N GLY A 126 -1.28 -4.46 10.57
CA GLY A 126 -0.24 -5.41 11.00
C GLY A 126 -0.81 -6.65 11.66
N ILE A 127 -2.00 -7.09 11.23
CA ILE A 127 -2.65 -8.33 11.65
C ILE A 127 -2.49 -9.32 10.51
N PHE A 128 -1.65 -10.34 10.70
CA PHE A 128 -1.44 -11.41 9.73
C PHE A 128 -2.25 -12.62 10.16
N SER A 129 -3.13 -13.13 9.29
CA SER A 129 -3.75 -14.43 9.48
C SER A 129 -2.68 -15.51 9.56
N SER A 130 -2.70 -16.31 10.61
CA SER A 130 -1.77 -17.44 10.83
C SER A 130 -2.03 -18.58 9.82
N GLY A 131 -1.86 -18.30 8.52
CA GLY A 131 -2.15 -19.24 7.44
C GLY A 131 -1.14 -19.24 6.29
N SER A 132 -0.02 -18.52 6.41
CA SER A 132 1.02 -18.58 5.37
C SER A 132 2.41 -18.41 5.96
N SER A 133 2.97 -19.54 6.43
CA SER A 133 4.41 -19.72 6.51
C SER A 133 4.92 -19.93 5.09
N GLY A 134 5.35 -18.89 4.43
CA GLY A 134 5.90 -18.91 3.08
C GLY A 134 7.07 -17.98 2.97
N SER A 135 8.26 -18.56 3.13
CA SER A 135 9.60 -18.19 2.63
C SER A 135 9.76 -16.82 1.96
N SER A 136 10.69 -16.10 2.54
CA SER A 136 11.48 -15.06 1.92
C SER A 136 12.03 -15.46 0.55
N SER A 137 11.72 -14.69 -0.49
CA SER A 137 12.67 -14.39 -1.57
C SER A 137 12.26 -13.16 -2.35
N SER A 138 13.12 -12.17 -2.31
CA SER A 138 13.54 -11.21 -3.33
C SER A 138 12.53 -10.38 -4.10
N ALA A 139 12.73 -9.05 -3.98
CA ALA A 139 12.59 -8.02 -5.00
C ALA A 139 11.19 -7.71 -5.53
N GLY A 140 10.49 -6.96 -4.74
CA GLY A 140 9.39 -6.11 -5.14
C GLY A 140 9.03 -5.28 -3.93
N SER A 141 9.39 -4.00 -3.89
CA SER A 141 9.21 -3.10 -2.76
C SER A 141 7.73 -2.85 -2.46
N SER A 142 7.07 -3.83 -1.90
CA SER A 142 5.75 -3.66 -1.31
C SER A 142 5.95 -3.15 0.11
N GLY A 143 6.18 -1.84 0.21
CA GLY A 143 6.31 -1.16 1.50
C GLY A 143 5.01 -1.19 2.29
N LEU A 144 5.15 -1.19 3.61
CA LEU A 144 4.05 -1.09 4.56
C LEU A 144 3.31 0.24 4.31
N GLY A 145 2.00 0.21 4.05
CA GLY A 145 1.20 1.42 3.82
C GLY A 145 1.67 2.30 2.65
N GLY A 146 2.33 1.73 1.63
CA GLY A 146 2.86 2.47 0.48
C GLY A 146 4.27 3.07 0.72
N PHE A 147 4.86 2.87 1.91
CA PHE A 147 6.22 3.31 2.26
C PHE A 147 7.22 2.17 2.10
N SER A 148 8.37 2.45 1.53
CA SER A 148 9.45 1.47 1.33
C SER A 148 10.14 1.10 2.64
N SER A 149 10.90 0.00 2.65
CA SER A 149 11.73 -0.36 3.80
C SER A 149 12.76 0.73 4.16
N SER A 150 13.23 1.48 3.17
CA SER A 150 14.11 2.64 3.38
C SER A 150 13.39 3.79 4.07
N ASP A 151 12.10 4.04 3.75
CA ASP A 151 11.29 5.05 4.43
C ASP A 151 11.05 4.66 5.90
N VAL A 152 10.67 3.40 6.16
CA VAL A 152 10.53 2.88 7.53
C VAL A 152 11.81 3.07 8.33
N ASN A 153 12.96 2.73 7.73
CA ASN A 153 14.27 2.90 8.37
C ASN A 153 14.56 4.38 8.67
N LEU A 154 14.31 5.28 7.72
CA LEU A 154 14.58 6.71 7.88
C LEU A 154 13.66 7.34 8.94
N ILE A 155 12.37 6.98 8.97
CA ILE A 155 11.45 7.40 10.04
C ILE A 155 11.96 6.90 11.39
N ALA A 156 12.35 5.62 11.49
CA ALA A 156 12.86 5.06 12.74
C ALA A 156 14.13 5.78 13.23
N ARG A 157 15.05 6.16 12.32
CA ARG A 157 16.24 6.95 12.66
C ARG A 157 15.87 8.34 13.19
N ALA A 158 14.95 9.03 12.54
CA ALA A 158 14.46 10.33 13.00
C ALA A 158 13.81 10.22 14.38
N VAL A 159 12.93 9.24 14.57
CA VAL A 159 12.29 8.95 15.87
C VAL A 159 13.31 8.65 16.95
N TYR A 160 14.31 7.83 16.64
CA TYR A 160 15.36 7.46 17.60
C TYR A 160 16.18 8.66 18.04
N GLY A 161 16.56 9.53 17.12
CA GLY A 161 17.28 10.74 17.44
C GLY A 161 16.46 11.74 18.24
N GLU A 162 15.22 12.04 17.79
CA GLU A 162 14.36 13.06 18.36
C GLU A 162 13.64 12.64 19.66
N ALA A 163 13.33 11.35 19.80
CA ALA A 163 12.36 10.90 20.79
C ALA A 163 12.73 9.62 21.56
N ARG A 164 14.00 9.15 21.52
CA ARG A 164 14.39 7.91 22.23
C ARG A 164 14.18 7.95 23.74
N GLY A 165 14.15 9.14 24.34
CA GLY A 165 13.88 9.35 25.76
C GLY A 165 12.40 9.56 26.08
N GLU A 166 11.54 9.65 25.07
CA GLU A 166 10.12 9.89 25.24
C GLU A 166 9.34 8.59 25.50
N PRO A 167 8.17 8.69 26.16
CA PRO A 167 7.25 7.56 26.23
C PRO A 167 6.93 7.03 24.83
N TYR A 168 6.63 5.73 24.70
CA TYR A 168 6.36 5.09 23.41
C TYR A 168 5.36 5.86 22.54
N LYS A 169 4.27 6.38 23.15
CA LYS A 169 3.28 7.24 22.47
C LYS A 169 3.92 8.51 21.90
N GLY A 170 4.93 9.07 22.56
CA GLY A 170 5.68 10.24 22.09
C GLY A 170 6.56 9.92 20.88
N GLN A 171 7.17 8.73 20.88
CA GLN A 171 7.93 8.25 19.73
C GLN A 171 7.04 8.05 18.50
N VAL A 172 5.85 7.45 18.67
CA VAL A 172 4.85 7.34 17.59
C VAL A 172 4.37 8.72 17.13
N ALA A 173 4.21 9.68 18.06
CA ALA A 173 3.79 11.03 17.72
C ALA A 173 4.80 11.74 16.80
N VAL A 174 6.09 11.60 17.03
CA VAL A 174 7.13 12.14 16.14
C VAL A 174 7.08 11.49 14.76
N ALA A 175 6.92 10.17 14.68
CA ALA A 175 6.73 9.46 13.41
C ALA A 175 5.47 9.95 12.67
N ALA A 176 4.36 10.14 13.38
CA ALA A 176 3.11 10.62 12.82
C ALA A 176 3.25 12.03 12.23
N VAL A 177 4.00 12.95 12.88
CA VAL A 177 4.27 14.28 12.34
C VAL A 177 5.03 14.21 11.01
N ILE A 178 5.99 13.30 10.86
CA ILE A 178 6.69 13.09 9.58
C ILE A 178 5.70 12.69 8.49
N LEU A 179 4.83 11.73 8.77
CA LEU A 179 3.83 11.23 7.82
C LEU A 179 2.76 12.28 7.50
N ASN A 180 2.31 13.04 8.49
CA ASN A 180 1.38 14.15 8.29
C ASN A 180 1.96 15.23 7.38
N ARG A 181 3.27 15.54 7.51
CA ARG A 181 3.97 16.45 6.60
C ARG A 181 4.02 15.90 5.17
N VAL A 182 4.33 14.61 4.98
CA VAL A 182 4.31 13.97 3.64
C VAL A 182 2.93 14.07 3.00
N ALA A 183 1.86 13.93 3.77
CA ALA A 183 0.48 14.04 3.29
C ALA A 183 0.05 15.48 2.98
N ASP A 184 0.59 16.48 3.70
CA ASP A 184 0.20 17.88 3.58
C ASP A 184 0.87 18.57 2.37
N SER A 185 0.10 19.34 1.60
CA SER A 185 0.56 19.97 0.35
C SER A 185 1.70 20.99 0.52
N ARG A 186 1.88 21.51 1.72
CA ARG A 186 2.93 22.50 2.06
C ARG A 186 4.31 21.91 2.24
N PHE A 187 4.42 20.56 2.29
CA PHE A 187 5.65 19.85 2.55
C PHE A 187 6.06 18.96 1.38
N PRO A 188 7.33 18.53 1.31
CA PRO A 188 7.79 17.53 0.35
C PRO A 188 6.97 16.25 0.42
N LYS A 189 6.75 15.61 -0.73
CA LYS A 189 5.90 14.42 -0.86
C LYS A 189 6.62 13.09 -0.59
N THR A 190 7.80 13.14 0.00
CA THR A 190 8.58 11.96 0.35
C THR A 190 9.10 12.06 1.78
N VAL A 191 9.27 10.93 2.45
CA VAL A 191 9.85 10.86 3.80
C VAL A 191 11.23 11.51 3.82
N ALA A 192 12.09 11.20 2.85
CA ALA A 192 13.41 11.80 2.76
C ALA A 192 13.35 13.32 2.58
N GLY A 193 12.44 13.81 1.72
CA GLY A 193 12.25 15.25 1.53
C GLY A 193 11.82 15.96 2.80
N VAL A 194 10.94 15.36 3.60
CA VAL A 194 10.49 15.91 4.88
C VAL A 194 11.58 15.86 5.94
N VAL A 195 12.25 14.70 6.10
CA VAL A 195 13.27 14.52 7.15
C VAL A 195 14.50 15.37 6.90
N TYR A 196 14.98 15.44 5.65
CA TYR A 196 16.17 16.22 5.28
C TYR A 196 15.86 17.68 4.92
N GLN A 197 14.63 18.14 5.07
CA GLN A 197 14.32 19.57 4.90
C GLN A 197 15.12 20.40 5.90
N ALA A 198 15.77 21.46 5.44
CA ALA A 198 16.62 22.30 6.27
C ALA A 198 15.89 22.81 7.52
N GLY A 199 16.44 22.54 8.70
CA GLY A 199 15.87 22.94 9.99
C GLY A 199 14.59 22.23 10.41
N ALA A 200 14.22 21.12 9.75
CA ALA A 200 13.01 20.38 10.09
C ALA A 200 13.19 19.48 11.32
N PHE A 201 14.38 18.89 11.49
CA PHE A 201 14.74 17.98 12.57
C PHE A 201 16.17 18.24 13.03
N ASP A 202 16.39 18.38 14.33
CA ASP A 202 17.70 18.66 14.90
C ASP A 202 18.69 17.51 14.70
N VAL A 203 18.21 16.27 14.68
CA VAL A 203 18.99 15.04 14.48
C VAL A 203 19.71 14.97 13.13
N VAL A 204 19.27 15.72 12.14
CA VAL A 204 19.92 15.84 10.83
C VAL A 204 21.14 16.77 10.95
N ALA A 205 20.98 17.89 11.65
CA ALA A 205 22.03 18.90 11.81
C ALA A 205 23.16 18.40 12.71
N ASP A 206 22.86 17.65 13.77
CA ASP A 206 23.84 17.12 14.72
C ASP A 206 24.37 15.72 14.37
N GLY A 207 23.90 15.14 13.26
CA GLY A 207 24.33 13.83 12.74
C GLY A 207 23.73 12.62 13.46
N GLN A 208 22.87 12.78 14.44
CA GLN A 208 22.22 11.66 15.14
C GLN A 208 21.30 10.84 14.23
N ILE A 209 20.89 11.38 13.08
CA ILE A 209 20.15 10.65 12.05
C ILE A 209 20.92 9.40 11.55
N ASN A 210 22.24 9.34 11.73
CA ASN A 210 23.07 8.22 11.33
C ASN A 210 23.20 7.11 12.39
N LEU A 211 22.63 7.31 13.59
CA LEU A 211 22.61 6.28 14.62
C LEU A 211 21.71 5.12 14.22
N THR A 212 22.06 3.92 14.69
CA THR A 212 21.22 2.73 14.49
C THR A 212 20.00 2.80 15.42
N PRO A 213 18.76 2.79 14.89
CA PRO A 213 17.58 2.81 15.71
C PRO A 213 17.40 1.50 16.49
N ASN A 214 16.76 1.58 17.63
CA ASN A 214 16.37 0.41 18.40
C ASN A 214 15.00 -0.14 17.92
N GLU A 215 14.64 -1.34 18.38
CA GLU A 215 13.35 -1.99 18.03
C GLU A 215 12.12 -1.14 18.39
N THR A 216 12.20 -0.34 19.46
CA THR A 216 11.10 0.54 19.88
C THR A 216 10.85 1.64 18.85
N ALA A 217 11.92 2.23 18.30
CA ALA A 217 11.81 3.26 17.26
C ALA A 217 11.28 2.67 15.94
N TYR A 218 11.73 1.47 15.55
CA TYR A 218 11.16 0.76 14.39
C TYR A 218 9.68 0.43 14.58
N LYS A 219 9.31 -0.01 15.78
CA LYS A 219 7.91 -0.30 16.10
C LYS A 219 7.07 0.97 16.05
N ALA A 220 7.57 2.10 16.58
CA ALA A 220 6.89 3.39 16.54
C ALA A 220 6.68 3.88 15.10
N ALA A 221 7.71 3.76 14.24
CA ALA A 221 7.61 4.08 12.82
C ALA A 221 6.52 3.25 12.12
N ARG A 222 6.51 1.92 12.34
CA ARG A 222 5.50 1.02 11.77
C ARG A 222 4.09 1.31 12.28
N ASP A 223 3.92 1.56 13.57
CA ASP A 223 2.61 1.87 14.15
C ASP A 223 2.06 3.20 13.61
N ALA A 224 2.91 4.21 13.38
CA ALA A 224 2.52 5.46 12.73
C ALA A 224 2.13 5.24 11.25
N ILE A 225 2.93 4.48 10.48
CA ILE A 225 2.64 4.11 9.09
C ILE A 225 1.32 3.33 9.01
N ASN A 226 1.03 2.46 9.99
CA ASN A 226 -0.22 1.74 10.10
C ASN A 226 -1.39 2.62 10.60
N GLY A 227 -1.21 3.93 10.67
CA GLY A 227 -2.26 4.92 10.92
C GLY A 227 -2.46 5.29 12.37
N TRP A 228 -1.57 4.93 13.31
CA TRP A 228 -1.63 5.47 14.65
C TRP A 228 -1.03 6.87 14.69
N ASP A 229 -1.91 7.88 14.71
CA ASP A 229 -1.55 9.28 14.89
C ASP A 229 -2.10 9.81 16.23
N PRO A 230 -1.30 9.79 17.29
CA PRO A 230 -1.70 10.32 18.59
C PRO A 230 -1.69 11.87 18.63
N THR A 231 -1.29 12.53 17.54
CA THR A 231 -1.23 14.00 17.43
C THR A 231 -2.46 14.60 16.76
N TYR A 232 -3.34 13.77 16.18
CA TYR A 232 -4.55 14.23 15.48
C TYR A 232 -4.27 15.13 14.27
N GLY A 233 -3.22 14.82 13.51
CA GLY A 233 -2.87 15.56 12.29
C GLY A 233 -1.94 16.75 12.52
N CYS A 234 -1.23 16.83 13.65
CA CYS A 234 -0.25 17.89 13.88
C CYS A 234 0.92 17.84 12.91
N LEU A 235 1.39 19.02 12.53
CA LEU A 235 2.51 19.20 11.60
C LEU A 235 3.77 19.70 12.30
N TYR A 236 3.65 20.13 13.55
CA TYR A 236 4.73 20.71 14.33
C TYR A 236 4.72 20.17 15.75
N TYR A 237 5.92 20.10 16.33
CA TYR A 237 6.10 19.84 17.75
C TYR A 237 7.32 20.60 18.27
N TYR A 238 7.36 20.83 19.56
CA TYR A 238 8.52 21.41 20.22
C TYR A 238 8.52 21.04 21.70
N ASN A 239 9.68 21.12 22.33
CA ASN A 239 9.81 21.03 23.78
C ASN A 239 9.61 22.45 24.38
N PRO A 240 8.58 22.72 25.19
CA PRO A 240 8.31 24.06 25.73
C PRO A 240 9.38 24.56 26.69
N ARG A 241 10.24 23.68 27.22
CA ARG A 241 11.33 24.06 28.13
C ARG A 241 12.54 24.59 27.38
N THR A 242 12.80 24.11 26.16
CA THR A 242 14.01 24.42 25.40
C THR A 242 13.75 25.29 24.17
N ALA A 243 12.53 25.30 23.64
CA ALA A 243 12.21 26.04 22.43
C ALA A 243 12.31 27.56 22.66
N THR A 244 13.11 28.21 21.84
CA THR A 244 13.29 29.70 21.85
C THR A 244 12.53 30.39 20.73
N ASN A 245 12.13 29.62 19.68
CA ASN A 245 11.43 30.17 18.52
C ASN A 245 10.01 30.61 18.87
N LYS A 246 9.77 31.92 18.77
CA LYS A 246 8.49 32.57 19.11
C LYS A 246 7.35 32.12 18.18
N TRP A 247 7.66 31.84 16.88
CA TRP A 247 6.66 31.44 15.92
C TRP A 247 6.07 30.06 16.28
N ILE A 248 6.92 29.04 16.54
CA ILE A 248 6.44 27.70 16.87
C ILE A 248 5.62 27.71 18.18
N ARG A 249 6.01 28.57 19.13
CA ARG A 249 5.27 28.73 20.40
C ARG A 249 3.93 29.44 20.24
N SER A 250 3.67 30.10 19.11
CA SER A 250 2.41 30.77 18.80
C SER A 250 1.40 29.88 18.08
N LEU A 251 1.79 28.63 17.73
CA LEU A 251 0.91 27.70 17.01
C LEU A 251 -0.16 27.13 17.95
N PRO A 252 -1.35 26.76 17.40
CA PRO A 252 -2.41 26.12 18.17
C PRO A 252 -1.95 24.75 18.68
N ILE A 253 -1.92 24.58 19.99
CA ILE A 253 -1.55 23.32 20.65
C ILE A 253 -2.75 22.37 20.58
N ALA A 254 -2.55 21.17 20.02
CA ALA A 254 -3.54 20.10 19.97
C ALA A 254 -3.40 19.15 21.16
N THR A 255 -2.17 18.76 21.52
CA THR A 255 -1.92 17.79 22.59
C THR A 255 -0.49 17.95 23.14
N SER A 256 -0.27 17.39 24.34
CA SER A 256 1.05 17.26 24.94
C SER A 256 1.31 15.77 25.22
N ILE A 257 2.47 15.27 24.81
CA ILE A 257 2.86 13.87 25.01
C ILE A 257 4.34 13.85 25.42
N GLY A 258 4.62 13.32 26.61
CA GLY A 258 5.98 13.37 27.17
C GLY A 258 6.44 14.81 27.39
N SER A 259 7.64 15.13 26.92
CA SER A 259 8.22 16.48 27.01
C SER A 259 7.84 17.39 25.84
N HIS A 260 7.09 16.90 24.85
CA HIS A 260 6.74 17.64 23.65
C HIS A 260 5.27 18.11 23.65
N VAL A 261 5.04 19.29 23.09
CA VAL A 261 3.71 19.75 22.65
C VAL A 261 3.60 19.66 21.14
N PHE A 262 2.44 19.21 20.67
CA PHE A 262 2.13 19.00 19.26
C PHE A 262 1.11 20.02 18.78
N CYS A 263 1.37 20.61 17.61
CA CYS A 263 0.65 21.77 17.12
C CYS A 263 0.16 21.58 15.69
N HIS A 264 -1.02 22.15 15.42
CA HIS A 264 -1.48 22.36 14.05
C HIS A 264 -0.79 23.58 13.42
N ALA A 265 -0.84 23.67 12.10
CA ALA A 265 -0.54 24.94 11.42
C ALA A 265 -1.65 25.97 11.68
N LYS A 266 -1.29 27.24 11.56
CA LYS A 266 -2.26 28.35 11.46
C LYS A 266 -2.91 28.36 10.10
#